data_ac883a08ecd48256fc8f2641545d1a26
#
_entry.id   ac883a08ecd48256fc8f2641545d1a26
#
_cell.length_a   1.000
_cell.length_b   1.000
_cell.length_c   1.000
_cell.angle_alpha   90.00
_cell.angle_beta   90.00
_cell.angle_gamma   90.00
#
_symmetry.space_group_name_H-M   'P 1'
#
loop_
_entity.id
_entity.type
_entity.pdbx_description
1 polymer ?
#
loop_
_entity_poly.entity_id
_entity_poly.type
_entity_poly.pdbx_seq_one_letter_code
_entity_poly.pdbx_strand_id
1 'polypeptide(L)'
;MLPVLNYSETPNAGEKAESIVGALLEVHGLRTLGRYPSPEGEEVLELNEQKRYEQALSWAKKKGFAYGVTGSVDEWRYKSGVEGEPAVGLSLRIVEIPSEKVLWSAVGARSGWGRDSVSGTAQRLIEDLLDEFETKTSR
;
A
#
# COMPACT_ATOMS: atom_id res chain seq x y z
N MET A 1 4.08 0.76 9.05
CA MET A 1 3.17 0.79 7.88
C MET A 1 2.09 1.85 8.09
N LEU A 2 2.01 2.81 7.21
CA LEU A 2 0.98 3.84 7.21
C LEU A 2 -0.17 3.42 6.27
N PRO A 3 -1.33 4.08 6.38
CA PRO A 3 -2.45 3.76 5.48
C PRO A 3 -2.09 3.96 4.01
N VAL A 4 -2.60 3.07 3.17
CA VAL A 4 -2.54 3.22 1.72
C VAL A 4 -3.86 3.85 1.28
N LEU A 5 -3.77 4.98 0.58
CA LEU A 5 -4.94 5.71 0.12
C LEU A 5 -5.64 4.96 -1.00
N ASN A 6 -6.96 4.88 -0.93
CA ASN A 6 -7.74 4.15 -1.93
C ASN A 6 -8.48 5.12 -2.86
N TYR A 7 -7.96 5.28 -4.07
CA TYR A 7 -8.59 6.09 -5.12
C TYR A 7 -9.32 5.22 -6.14
N SER A 8 -9.34 3.89 -5.92
CA SER A 8 -10.08 2.97 -6.78
C SER A 8 -11.56 2.96 -6.40
N GLU A 9 -12.37 2.36 -7.26
CA GLU A 9 -13.79 2.18 -6.98
C GLU A 9 -14.07 0.96 -6.09
N THR A 10 -13.07 0.14 -5.82
CA THR A 10 -13.21 -1.06 -5.02
C THR A 10 -13.08 -0.76 -3.53
N PRO A 11 -14.10 -1.05 -2.73
CA PRO A 11 -14.03 -0.83 -1.28
C PRO A 11 -12.89 -1.63 -0.65
N ASN A 12 -12.23 -1.03 0.33
CA ASN A 12 -11.16 -1.66 1.12
C ASN A 12 -9.91 -2.07 0.33
N ALA A 13 -9.75 -1.61 -0.91
CA ALA A 13 -8.57 -1.94 -1.70
C ALA A 13 -7.28 -1.42 -1.05
N GLY A 14 -7.33 -0.24 -0.44
CA GLY A 14 -6.18 0.31 0.29
C GLY A 14 -5.74 -0.59 1.44
N GLU A 15 -6.68 -1.08 2.24
CA GLU A 15 -6.39 -1.97 3.36
C GLU A 15 -5.84 -3.32 2.89
N LYS A 16 -6.36 -3.84 1.79
CA LYS A 16 -5.84 -5.07 1.19
C LYS A 16 -4.41 -4.89 0.72
N ALA A 17 -4.12 -3.77 0.06
CA ALA A 17 -2.77 -3.45 -0.36
C ALA A 17 -1.83 -3.29 0.84
N GLU A 18 -2.26 -2.61 1.90
CA GLU A 18 -1.47 -2.48 3.14
C GLU A 18 -1.05 -3.84 3.68
N SER A 19 -1.99 -4.79 3.73
CA SER A 19 -1.72 -6.13 4.26
C SER A 19 -0.68 -6.86 3.43
N ILE A 20 -0.77 -6.75 2.12
CA ILE A 20 0.19 -7.39 1.21
C ILE A 20 1.56 -6.74 1.34
N VAL A 21 1.62 -5.41 1.34
CA VAL A 21 2.88 -4.68 1.50
C VAL A 21 3.55 -5.03 2.82
N GLY A 22 2.78 -5.02 3.91
CA GLY A 22 3.30 -5.36 5.24
C GLY A 22 3.90 -6.76 5.29
N ALA A 23 3.20 -7.75 4.73
CA ALA A 23 3.68 -9.12 4.70
C ALA A 23 4.95 -9.27 3.85
N LEU A 24 5.00 -8.62 2.69
CA LEU A 24 6.16 -8.69 1.81
C LEU A 24 7.37 -7.95 2.38
N LEU A 25 7.16 -6.86 3.11
CA LEU A 25 8.25 -6.18 3.82
C LEU A 25 8.91 -7.12 4.82
N GLU A 26 8.14 -7.91 5.55
CA GLU A 26 8.68 -8.90 6.49
C GLU A 26 9.46 -9.98 5.77
N VAL A 27 8.97 -10.46 4.62
CA VAL A 27 9.69 -11.45 3.80
C VAL A 27 11.04 -10.90 3.34
N HIS A 28 11.11 -9.60 3.04
CA HIS A 28 12.35 -8.95 2.63
C HIS A 28 13.25 -8.53 3.80
N GLY A 29 12.90 -8.95 5.02
CA GLY A 29 13.72 -8.69 6.20
C GLY A 29 13.54 -7.32 6.83
N LEU A 30 12.59 -6.53 6.35
CA LEU A 30 12.25 -5.25 6.93
C LEU A 30 11.20 -5.48 8.01
N ARG A 31 11.62 -5.44 9.26
CA ARG A 31 10.69 -5.60 10.38
C ARG A 31 9.86 -4.34 10.51
N THR A 32 8.56 -4.48 10.27
CA THR A 32 7.64 -3.39 10.53
C THR A 32 7.38 -3.35 12.02
N LEU A 33 7.84 -2.30 12.67
CA LEU A 33 7.70 -2.13 14.11
C LEU A 33 6.30 -1.70 14.52
N GLY A 34 5.44 -1.37 13.57
CA GLY A 34 4.07 -1.04 13.84
C GLY A 34 3.26 -0.80 12.58
N ARG A 35 1.96 -0.99 12.71
CA ARG A 35 0.99 -0.67 11.68
C ARG A 35 -0.08 0.22 12.31
N TYR A 36 -0.42 1.31 11.66
CA TYR A 36 -1.48 2.18 12.14
C TYR A 36 -2.78 1.38 12.22
N PRO A 37 -3.46 1.36 13.37
CA PRO A 37 -4.67 0.57 13.53
C PRO A 37 -5.77 0.97 12.56
N SER A 38 -6.46 -0.02 11.99
CA SER A 38 -7.62 0.24 11.17
C SER A 38 -8.76 0.76 12.04
N PRO A 39 -9.49 1.79 11.58
CA PRO A 39 -10.64 2.27 12.33
C PRO A 39 -11.73 1.21 12.37
N GLU A 40 -12.43 1.13 13.51
CA GLU A 40 -13.52 0.19 13.71
C GLU A 40 -14.86 0.93 13.79
N GLY A 41 -15.89 0.30 13.25
CA GLY A 41 -17.27 0.80 13.40
C GLY A 41 -17.57 2.05 12.62
N GLU A 42 -18.36 2.94 13.23
CA GLU A 42 -18.86 4.15 12.59
C GLU A 42 -17.79 5.17 12.26
N GLU A 43 -16.64 5.10 12.91
CA GLU A 43 -15.51 6.00 12.66
C GLU A 43 -15.01 5.89 11.22
N VAL A 44 -15.15 4.72 10.61
CA VAL A 44 -14.74 4.47 9.23
C VAL A 44 -15.48 5.38 8.25
N LEU A 45 -16.75 5.69 8.54
CA LEU A 45 -17.60 6.49 7.67
C LEU A 45 -17.34 7.98 7.78
N GLU A 46 -16.78 8.44 8.88
CA GLU A 46 -16.56 9.87 9.13
C GLU A 46 -15.19 10.37 8.69
N LEU A 47 -14.21 9.47 8.58
CA LEU A 47 -12.85 9.84 8.22
C LEU A 47 -12.62 9.66 6.71
N ASN A 48 -12.29 10.76 6.03
CA ASN A 48 -11.82 10.63 4.66
C ASN A 48 -10.38 10.10 4.67
N GLU A 49 -9.91 9.63 3.54
CA GLU A 49 -8.58 9.03 3.37
C GLU A 49 -7.45 9.97 3.82
N GLN A 50 -7.58 11.25 3.50
CA GLN A 50 -6.56 12.23 3.83
C GLN A 50 -6.43 12.44 5.34
N LYS A 51 -7.55 12.56 6.05
CA LYS A 51 -7.54 12.70 7.50
C LYS A 51 -6.97 11.48 8.20
N ARG A 52 -7.31 10.30 7.70
CA ARG A 52 -6.76 9.05 8.24
C ARG A 52 -5.25 9.01 8.10
N TYR A 53 -4.74 9.43 6.94
CA TYR A 53 -3.31 9.52 6.71
C TYR A 53 -2.62 10.51 7.65
N GLU A 54 -3.20 11.70 7.83
CA GLU A 54 -2.65 12.71 8.74
C GLU A 54 -2.62 12.23 10.18
N GLN A 55 -3.66 11.54 10.62
CA GLN A 55 -3.71 10.94 11.96
C GLN A 55 -2.66 9.86 12.12
N ALA A 56 -2.44 9.07 11.09
CA ALA A 56 -1.41 8.04 11.09
C ALA A 56 0.00 8.62 11.19
N LEU A 57 0.25 9.73 10.49
CA LEU A 57 1.54 10.44 10.60
C LEU A 57 1.77 10.95 12.02
N SER A 58 0.75 11.53 12.64
CA SER A 58 0.82 11.97 14.04
C SER A 58 1.10 10.82 14.99
N TRP A 59 0.43 9.70 14.78
CA TRP A 59 0.65 8.49 15.56
C TRP A 59 2.10 8.00 15.42
N ALA A 60 2.61 7.95 14.19
CA ALA A 60 3.97 7.51 13.93
C ALA A 60 5.02 8.43 14.58
N LYS A 61 4.77 9.74 14.55
CA LYS A 61 5.65 10.71 15.22
C LYS A 61 5.67 10.49 16.74
N LYS A 62 4.51 10.25 17.33
CA LYS A 62 4.42 9.97 18.78
C LYS A 62 5.11 8.69 19.17
N LYS A 63 5.08 7.68 18.30
CA LYS A 63 5.77 6.41 18.53
C LYS A 63 7.28 6.50 18.30
N GLY A 64 7.76 7.58 17.71
CA GLY A 64 9.18 7.77 17.43
C GLY A 64 9.71 6.99 16.23
N PHE A 65 8.86 6.60 15.30
CA PHE A 65 9.29 5.92 14.10
C PHE A 65 10.04 6.90 13.17
N ALA A 66 11.13 6.41 12.59
CA ALA A 66 11.94 7.21 11.67
C ALA A 66 11.37 7.21 10.26
N TYR A 67 10.81 6.11 9.81
CA TYR A 67 10.34 5.94 8.45
C TYR A 67 8.96 5.32 8.40
N GLY A 68 8.20 5.65 7.34
CA GLY A 68 6.90 5.07 7.09
C GLY A 68 6.79 4.59 5.65
N VAL A 69 6.02 3.53 5.45
CA VAL A 69 5.68 3.02 4.13
C VAL A 69 4.21 3.29 3.88
N THR A 70 3.91 3.90 2.76
CA THR A 70 2.54 4.24 2.35
C THR A 70 2.41 4.13 0.84
N GLY A 71 1.30 4.56 0.31
CA GLY A 71 1.06 4.56 -1.12
C GLY A 71 -0.37 4.89 -1.46
N SER A 72 -0.76 4.57 -2.67
CA SER A 72 -2.14 4.72 -3.13
C SER A 72 -2.51 3.60 -4.07
N VAL A 73 -3.80 3.25 -4.08
CA VAL A 73 -4.36 2.30 -5.04
C VAL A 73 -5.21 3.10 -6.01
N ASP A 74 -4.89 3.01 -7.30
CA ASP A 74 -5.62 3.71 -8.35
C ASP A 74 -6.58 2.78 -9.08
N GLU A 75 -6.22 1.51 -9.22
CA GLU A 75 -7.05 0.50 -9.85
C GLU A 75 -6.91 -0.81 -9.09
N TRP A 76 -8.05 -1.44 -8.80
CA TRP A 76 -8.09 -2.73 -8.12
C TRP A 76 -9.39 -3.39 -8.49
N ARG A 77 -9.40 -4.11 -9.60
CA ARG A 77 -10.64 -4.70 -10.11
C ARG A 77 -10.38 -5.95 -10.95
N TYR A 78 -11.42 -6.72 -11.10
CA TYR A 78 -11.47 -7.81 -12.05
C TYR A 78 -12.29 -7.33 -13.25
N LYS A 79 -11.66 -7.20 -14.39
CA LYS A 79 -12.34 -6.77 -15.61
C LYS A 79 -13.19 -7.91 -16.12
N SER A 80 -14.49 -7.73 -16.13
CA SER A 80 -15.43 -8.73 -16.65
C SER A 80 -15.54 -8.64 -18.18
N GLY A 81 -15.70 -9.79 -18.80
CA GLY A 81 -15.79 -9.92 -20.25
C GLY A 81 -15.61 -11.36 -20.66
N VAL A 82 -15.53 -11.63 -21.97
CA VAL A 82 -15.32 -12.99 -22.48
C VAL A 82 -14.03 -13.58 -21.95
N GLU A 83 -13.02 -12.71 -21.76
CA GLU A 83 -11.76 -13.06 -21.11
C GLU A 83 -11.55 -12.11 -19.94
N GLY A 84 -12.18 -12.44 -18.80
CA GLY A 84 -12.00 -11.64 -17.59
C GLY A 84 -10.54 -11.64 -17.12
N GLU A 85 -10.06 -10.51 -16.63
CA GLU A 85 -8.70 -10.40 -16.10
C GLU A 85 -8.64 -9.45 -14.90
N PRO A 86 -7.82 -9.78 -13.90
CA PRO A 86 -7.58 -8.83 -12.82
C PRO A 86 -6.68 -7.69 -13.30
N ALA A 87 -6.90 -6.50 -12.77
CA ALA A 87 -6.08 -5.32 -13.07
C ALA A 87 -5.83 -4.52 -11.80
N VAL A 88 -4.56 -4.22 -11.54
CA VAL A 88 -4.13 -3.47 -10.36
C VAL A 88 -3.19 -2.35 -10.79
N GLY A 89 -3.44 -1.16 -10.26
CA GLY A 89 -2.53 -0.02 -10.41
C GLY A 89 -2.33 0.60 -9.03
N LEU A 90 -1.08 0.79 -8.64
CA LEU A 90 -0.79 1.37 -7.34
C LEU A 90 0.57 2.07 -7.33
N SER A 91 0.77 2.87 -6.28
CA SER A 91 2.06 3.47 -5.99
C SER A 91 2.47 3.11 -4.58
N LEU A 92 3.78 3.06 -4.35
CA LEU A 92 4.36 2.89 -3.02
C LEU A 92 5.33 4.04 -2.77
N ARG A 93 5.44 4.46 -1.52
CA ARG A 93 6.36 5.51 -1.10
C ARG A 93 6.94 5.17 0.26
N ILE A 94 8.19 5.56 0.45
CA ILE A 94 8.83 5.56 1.76
C ILE A 94 9.04 7.02 2.13
N VAL A 95 8.56 7.39 3.31
CA VAL A 95 8.66 8.76 3.81
C VAL A 95 9.47 8.78 5.11
N GLU A 96 10.20 9.88 5.31
CA GLU A 96 10.83 10.15 6.60
C GLU A 96 9.76 10.76 7.49
N ILE A 97 9.49 10.14 8.63
CA ILE A 97 8.37 10.54 9.46
C ILE A 97 8.47 11.97 9.98
N PRO A 98 9.60 12.39 10.60
CA PRO A 98 9.66 13.74 11.18
C PRO A 98 9.51 14.88 10.16
N SER A 99 10.13 14.73 8.99
CA SER A 99 10.12 15.78 7.96
C SER A 99 9.01 15.59 6.93
N GLU A 100 8.40 14.41 6.89
CA GLU A 100 7.41 14.02 5.88
C GLU A 100 7.98 14.00 4.44
N LYS A 101 9.31 13.98 4.35
CA LYS A 101 9.99 13.96 3.06
C LYS A 101 9.89 12.58 2.41
N VAL A 102 9.53 12.55 1.13
CA VAL A 102 9.50 11.30 0.36
C VAL A 102 10.93 10.92 -0.01
N LEU A 103 11.37 9.76 0.45
CA LEU A 103 12.72 9.25 0.18
C LEU A 103 12.77 8.35 -1.04
N TRP A 104 11.67 7.69 -1.35
CA TRP A 104 11.57 6.78 -2.48
C TRP A 104 10.10 6.63 -2.88
N SER A 105 9.87 6.50 -4.18
CA SER A 105 8.54 6.21 -4.68
C SER A 105 8.63 5.35 -5.94
N ALA A 106 7.61 4.54 -6.15
CA ALA A 106 7.47 3.72 -7.35
C ALA A 106 6.00 3.61 -7.72
N VAL A 107 5.72 3.55 -9.00
CA VAL A 107 4.37 3.43 -9.54
C VAL A 107 4.37 2.26 -10.51
N GLY A 108 3.32 1.46 -10.48
CA GLY A 108 3.20 0.37 -11.43
C GLY A 108 1.76 -0.04 -11.64
N ALA A 109 1.56 -0.79 -12.72
CA ALA A 109 0.28 -1.38 -13.04
C ALA A 109 0.53 -2.78 -13.61
N ARG A 110 -0.38 -3.68 -13.34
CA ARG A 110 -0.26 -5.06 -13.81
C ARG A 110 -1.64 -5.64 -14.08
N SER A 111 -1.77 -6.37 -15.18
CA SER A 111 -2.93 -7.21 -15.46
C SER A 111 -2.52 -8.67 -15.33
N GLY A 112 -3.45 -9.50 -14.89
CA GLY A 112 -3.23 -10.94 -14.80
C GLY A 112 -4.05 -11.70 -15.85
N TRP A 113 -3.91 -13.01 -15.80
CA TRP A 113 -4.71 -13.89 -16.66
C TRP A 113 -6.05 -14.18 -15.99
N GLY A 114 -7.03 -14.68 -16.77
CA GLY A 114 -8.39 -14.91 -16.28
C GLY A 114 -8.53 -15.82 -15.05
N ARG A 115 -7.53 -16.65 -14.75
CA ARG A 115 -7.52 -17.51 -13.56
C ARG A 115 -6.86 -16.86 -12.35
N ASP A 116 -6.19 -15.75 -12.55
CA ASP A 116 -5.51 -15.06 -11.45
C ASP A 116 -6.50 -14.27 -10.62
N SER A 117 -6.24 -14.19 -9.32
CA SER A 117 -7.00 -13.31 -8.45
C SER A 117 -6.46 -11.90 -8.53
N VAL A 118 -7.29 -10.91 -8.17
CA VAL A 118 -6.83 -9.52 -8.06
C VAL A 118 -5.74 -9.41 -7.02
N SER A 119 -5.91 -10.06 -5.86
CA SER A 119 -4.91 -10.03 -4.78
C SER A 119 -3.59 -10.67 -5.20
N GLY A 120 -3.63 -11.76 -5.95
CA GLY A 120 -2.41 -12.39 -6.47
C GLY A 120 -1.68 -11.51 -7.47
N THR A 121 -2.42 -10.81 -8.32
CA THR A 121 -1.85 -9.84 -9.26
C THR A 121 -1.22 -8.68 -8.51
N ALA A 122 -1.90 -8.17 -7.47
CA ALA A 122 -1.37 -7.11 -6.61
C ALA A 122 -0.10 -7.53 -5.91
N GLN A 123 -0.06 -8.76 -5.39
CA GLN A 123 1.13 -9.30 -4.72
C GLN A 123 2.34 -9.30 -5.66
N ARG A 124 2.17 -9.75 -6.90
CA ARG A 124 3.26 -9.77 -7.88
C ARG A 124 3.73 -8.36 -8.22
N LEU A 125 2.80 -7.43 -8.38
CA LEU A 125 3.15 -6.04 -8.65
C LEU A 125 3.94 -5.44 -7.50
N ILE A 126 3.48 -5.63 -6.27
CA ILE A 126 4.15 -5.10 -5.07
C ILE A 126 5.54 -5.72 -4.91
N GLU A 127 5.68 -7.04 -5.16
CA GLU A 127 6.99 -7.68 -5.13
C GLU A 127 7.96 -7.03 -6.12
N ASP A 128 7.51 -6.78 -7.34
CA ASP A 128 8.34 -6.14 -8.36
C ASP A 128 8.78 -4.74 -7.93
N LEU A 129 7.88 -3.96 -7.33
CA LEU A 129 8.21 -2.61 -6.85
C LEU A 129 9.18 -2.65 -5.68
N LEU A 130 9.02 -3.59 -4.74
CA LEU A 130 9.92 -3.75 -3.62
C LEU A 130 11.29 -4.27 -4.04
N ASP A 131 11.36 -5.15 -5.03
CA ASP A 131 12.62 -5.62 -5.60
C ASP A 131 13.39 -4.44 -6.21
N GLU A 132 12.69 -3.52 -6.86
CA GLU A 132 13.28 -2.31 -7.40
C GLU A 132 13.88 -1.45 -6.29
N PHE A 133 13.18 -1.32 -5.16
CA PHE A 133 13.68 -0.60 -3.99
C PHE A 133 14.96 -1.24 -3.46
N GLU A 134 14.99 -2.57 -3.29
CA GLU A 134 16.18 -3.28 -2.80
C GLU A 134 17.37 -3.09 -3.74
N THR A 135 17.15 -3.16 -5.04
CA THR A 135 18.21 -2.98 -6.04
C THR A 135 18.84 -1.59 -5.92
N LYS A 136 18.01 -0.56 -5.69
CA LYS A 136 18.50 0.82 -5.56
C LYS A 136 19.22 1.07 -4.24
N THR A 137 18.80 0.41 -3.16
CA THR A 137 19.38 0.64 -1.83
C THR A 137 20.60 -0.20 -1.54
N SER A 138 20.86 -1.25 -2.32
CA SER A 138 22.03 -2.11 -2.14
C SER A 138 23.30 -1.59 -2.81
N ARG A 139 23.25 -0.39 -3.35
CA ARG A 139 24.41 0.26 -3.98
C ARG A 139 25.14 1.17 -3.02
#